data_a1e399882394a672545d5180cd8ddcf6
#
_entry.id   a1e399882394a672545d5180cd8ddcf6
#
_cell.length_a   1.000
_cell.length_b   1.000
_cell.length_c   1.000
_cell.angle_alpha   90.00
_cell.angle_beta   90.00
_cell.angle_gamma   90.00
#
_symmetry.space_group_name_H-M   'P 1'
#
loop_
_entity.id
_entity.type
_entity.pdbx_description
1 polymer ?
#
loop_
_entity_poly.entity_id
_entity_poly.type
_entity_poly.pdbx_seq_one_letter_code
_entity_poly.pdbx_strand_id
1 'polypeptide(L)'
;MGGDEWNGAVYSPRLETIFVPVTDWCASVKKDTSPPDAEKEHTHAFYFGGEMNFDEWGQSRGWLTAFDAASGKTKWRYAVSKPLIGAVTATAGDVVLTGELNGDLVALDGKSGKVLFRGSVGGPIAGGVMTYTARNVQHVAVVSVFVGIYNILAPEIGGSNPTISVFRLAK
;
A
#
# COMPACT_ATOMS: atom_id res chain seq x y z
N MET A 1 7.66 6.06 9.78
CA MET A 1 7.52 5.29 8.52
C MET A 1 6.93 6.22 7.49
N GLY A 2 7.52 6.28 6.30
CA GLY A 2 7.05 7.20 5.25
C GLY A 2 7.68 6.89 3.92
N GLY A 3 7.05 7.37 2.84
CA GLY A 3 7.47 7.07 1.47
C GLY A 3 6.81 5.82 0.91
N ASP A 4 7.51 5.15 -0.01
CA ASP A 4 7.07 3.89 -0.62
C ASP A 4 7.45 2.71 0.27
N GLU A 5 6.59 1.71 0.34
CA GLU A 5 6.78 0.50 1.13
C GLU A 5 7.18 -0.69 0.22
N TRP A 6 7.18 -1.90 0.76
CA TRP A 6 7.66 -3.11 0.05
C TRP A 6 6.93 -3.47 -1.25
N ASN A 7 5.69 -2.99 -1.46
CA ASN A 7 4.95 -3.28 -2.69
C ASN A 7 5.42 -2.46 -3.90
N GLY A 8 6.21 -1.41 -3.67
CA GLY A 8 6.90 -0.67 -4.69
C GLY A 8 6.04 0.17 -5.62
N ALA A 9 6.71 1.05 -6.34
CA ALA A 9 6.14 1.86 -7.40
C ALA A 9 5.98 1.05 -8.70
N VAL A 10 5.06 1.49 -9.57
CA VAL A 10 4.86 0.89 -10.90
C VAL A 10 4.99 1.93 -12.01
N TYR A 11 5.64 1.55 -13.10
CA TYR A 11 5.78 2.38 -14.29
C TYR A 11 4.82 1.96 -15.40
N SER A 12 4.12 2.92 -15.98
CA SER A 12 3.34 2.75 -17.20
C SER A 12 4.05 3.41 -18.39
N PRO A 13 4.60 2.63 -19.34
CA PRO A 13 5.25 3.17 -20.52
C PRO A 13 4.28 3.91 -21.44
N ARG A 14 3.01 3.50 -21.49
CA ARG A 14 1.98 4.15 -22.30
C ARG A 14 1.63 5.56 -21.82
N LEU A 15 1.68 5.76 -20.51
CA LEU A 15 1.35 7.04 -19.88
C LEU A 15 2.58 7.85 -19.53
N GLU A 16 3.79 7.27 -19.72
CA GLU A 16 5.05 7.85 -19.27
C GLU A 16 4.95 8.33 -17.82
N THR A 17 4.39 7.44 -16.97
CA THR A 17 4.00 7.78 -15.60
C THR A 17 4.47 6.72 -14.62
N ILE A 18 5.03 7.18 -13.50
CA ILE A 18 5.37 6.35 -12.34
C ILE A 18 4.29 6.59 -11.30
N PHE A 19 3.65 5.52 -10.85
CA PHE A 19 2.66 5.54 -9.77
C PHE A 19 3.29 5.04 -8.49
N VAL A 20 3.28 5.86 -7.45
CA VAL A 20 3.94 5.60 -6.17
C VAL A 20 2.90 5.58 -5.06
N PRO A 21 2.68 4.42 -4.41
CA PRO A 21 1.89 4.35 -3.19
C PRO A 21 2.71 4.96 -2.04
N VAL A 22 2.06 5.77 -1.21
CA VAL A 22 2.76 6.52 -0.17
C VAL A 22 2.12 6.29 1.18
N THR A 23 2.98 6.02 2.16
CA THR A 23 2.70 6.07 3.59
C THR A 23 3.19 7.40 4.15
N ASP A 24 2.32 8.11 4.87
CA ASP A 24 2.68 9.29 5.66
C ASP A 24 2.28 9.03 7.11
N TRP A 25 3.25 8.57 7.86
CA TRP A 25 3.09 8.27 9.29
C TRP A 25 4.41 8.53 10.00
N CYS A 26 4.43 9.56 10.84
CA CYS A 26 5.63 9.99 11.52
C CYS A 26 5.97 9.12 12.73
N ALA A 27 7.25 9.11 13.08
CA ALA A 27 7.75 8.50 14.29
C ALA A 27 8.91 9.35 14.83
N SER A 28 9.02 9.44 16.14
CA SER A 28 10.20 9.95 16.81
C SER A 28 11.14 8.82 17.17
N VAL A 29 12.43 9.01 16.94
CA VAL A 29 13.46 8.03 17.28
C VAL A 29 14.45 8.66 18.25
N LYS A 30 14.61 8.04 19.42
CA LYS A 30 15.61 8.44 20.43
C LYS A 30 16.70 7.39 20.45
N LYS A 31 17.91 7.76 20.04
CA LYS A 31 19.06 6.85 20.04
C LYS A 31 19.35 6.35 21.46
N ASP A 32 19.52 5.04 21.60
CA ASP A 32 20.04 4.46 22.82
C ASP A 32 21.55 4.79 22.94
N THR A 33 21.93 5.30 24.10
CA THR A 33 23.32 5.62 24.43
C THR A 33 23.95 4.56 25.35
N SER A 34 23.17 3.59 25.80
CA SER A 34 23.65 2.45 26.58
C SER A 34 24.40 1.46 25.69
N PRO A 35 25.39 0.73 26.24
CA PRO A 35 25.99 -0.39 25.50
C PRO A 35 24.90 -1.38 25.10
N PRO A 36 25.06 -2.09 23.96
CA PRO A 36 24.17 -3.18 23.59
C PRO A 36 24.04 -4.17 24.73
N ASP A 37 22.83 -4.46 25.15
CA ASP A 37 22.55 -5.49 26.13
C ASP A 37 22.56 -6.84 25.41
N ALA A 38 23.58 -7.65 25.68
CA ALA A 38 23.77 -8.96 25.04
C ALA A 38 22.55 -9.89 25.26
N GLU A 39 21.80 -9.70 26.34
CA GLU A 39 20.59 -10.46 26.62
C GLU A 39 19.44 -10.04 25.71
N LYS A 40 19.35 -8.77 25.34
CA LYS A 40 18.37 -8.25 24.39
C LYS A 40 18.69 -8.63 22.93
N GLU A 41 19.97 -8.76 22.62
CA GLU A 41 20.43 -9.18 21.28
C GLU A 41 19.99 -10.62 20.94
N HIS A 42 19.80 -11.47 21.95
CA HIS A 42 19.38 -12.87 21.77
C HIS A 42 17.86 -13.09 21.79
N THR A 43 17.06 -12.09 22.08
CA THR A 43 15.58 -12.25 22.22
C THR A 43 14.80 -12.16 20.91
N HIS A 44 15.42 -12.11 19.74
CA HIS A 44 14.74 -11.91 18.44
C HIS A 44 13.79 -10.68 18.41
N ALA A 45 13.88 -9.80 19.40
CA ALA A 45 13.15 -8.55 19.39
C ALA A 45 13.74 -7.60 18.32
N PHE A 46 12.89 -6.92 17.58
CA PHE A 46 13.33 -5.89 16.66
C PHE A 46 13.98 -4.75 17.44
N TYR A 47 15.30 -4.69 17.43
CA TYR A 47 16.06 -3.61 18.04
C TYR A 47 16.54 -2.63 16.96
N PHE A 48 16.06 -1.42 17.02
CA PHE A 48 16.37 -0.37 16.05
C PHE A 48 17.44 0.61 16.54
N GLY A 49 18.23 0.24 17.55
CA GLY A 49 19.28 1.10 18.11
C GLY A 49 18.75 2.21 19.04
N GLY A 50 17.52 2.08 19.52
CA GLY A 50 16.89 3.03 20.42
C GLY A 50 15.39 2.85 20.56
N GLU A 51 14.79 3.82 21.22
CA GLU A 51 13.34 3.90 21.40
C GLU A 51 12.69 4.54 20.17
N MET A 52 11.63 3.91 19.64
CA MET A 52 10.84 4.41 18.53
C MET A 52 9.40 4.58 18.98
N ASN A 53 8.88 5.79 18.87
CA ASN A 53 7.50 6.14 19.21
C ASN A 53 6.82 6.65 17.94
N PHE A 54 5.77 5.94 17.50
CA PHE A 54 4.95 6.35 16.36
C PHE A 54 3.89 7.34 16.82
N ASP A 55 3.54 8.27 15.93
CA ASP A 55 2.36 9.11 16.10
C ASP A 55 1.10 8.22 16.18
N GLU A 56 0.02 8.76 16.72
CA GLU A 56 -1.25 8.06 16.78
C GLU A 56 -1.67 7.60 15.37
N TRP A 57 -2.13 6.35 15.27
CA TRP A 57 -2.60 5.79 14.01
C TRP A 57 -3.69 6.64 13.33
N GLY A 58 -4.51 7.34 14.14
CA GLY A 58 -5.51 8.28 13.64
C GLY A 58 -4.96 9.40 12.77
N GLN A 59 -3.69 9.76 12.95
CA GLN A 59 -3.00 10.82 12.22
C GLN A 59 -2.32 10.30 10.95
N SER A 60 -2.17 8.99 10.80
CA SER A 60 -1.55 8.40 9.60
C SER A 60 -2.39 8.66 8.35
N ARG A 61 -1.73 8.82 7.22
CA ARG A 61 -2.34 9.10 5.91
C ARG A 61 -1.62 8.33 4.81
N GLY A 62 -2.23 8.33 3.64
CA GLY A 62 -1.60 7.77 2.45
C GLY A 62 -2.17 8.38 1.19
N TRP A 63 -1.49 8.14 0.09
CA TRP A 63 -1.96 8.52 -1.24
C TRP A 63 -1.24 7.73 -2.32
N LEU A 64 -1.88 7.66 -3.48
CA LEU A 64 -1.22 7.26 -4.72
C LEU A 64 -0.84 8.52 -5.48
N THR A 65 0.45 8.69 -5.76
CA THR A 65 0.95 9.83 -6.54
C THR A 65 1.37 9.36 -7.92
N ALA A 66 0.90 10.04 -8.96
CA ALA A 66 1.35 9.86 -10.32
C ALA A 66 2.39 10.93 -10.67
N PHE A 67 3.58 10.49 -11.03
CA PHE A 67 4.67 11.36 -11.47
C PHE A 67 4.89 11.20 -12.97
N ASP A 68 5.13 12.30 -13.63
CA ASP A 68 5.67 12.29 -14.99
C ASP A 68 7.08 11.70 -14.97
N ALA A 69 7.32 10.64 -15.74
CA ALA A 69 8.57 9.89 -15.65
C ALA A 69 9.78 10.66 -16.18
N ALA A 70 9.58 11.62 -17.09
CA ALA A 70 10.67 12.42 -17.66
C ALA A 70 11.04 13.61 -16.78
N SER A 71 10.06 14.29 -16.22
CA SER A 71 10.27 15.55 -15.48
C SER A 71 10.24 15.40 -13.96
N GLY A 72 9.72 14.28 -13.45
CA GLY A 72 9.50 14.07 -12.01
C GLY A 72 8.35 14.90 -11.44
N LYS A 73 7.61 15.65 -12.25
CA LYS A 73 6.50 16.48 -11.77
C LYS A 73 5.29 15.63 -11.44
N THR A 74 4.58 15.99 -10.37
CA THR A 74 3.30 15.37 -10.02
C THR A 74 2.26 15.70 -11.09
N LYS A 75 1.64 14.65 -11.66
CA LYS A 75 0.48 14.76 -12.57
C LYS A 75 -0.81 14.87 -11.78
N TRP A 76 -0.98 13.96 -10.82
CA TRP A 76 -2.12 13.93 -9.93
C TRP A 76 -1.81 13.15 -8.64
N ARG A 77 -2.71 13.29 -7.66
CA ARG A 77 -2.63 12.54 -6.40
C ARG A 77 -4.03 12.10 -5.98
N TYR A 78 -4.14 10.83 -5.64
CA TYR A 78 -5.34 10.23 -5.06
C TYR A 78 -5.10 10.02 -3.57
N ALA A 79 -5.82 10.74 -2.71
CA ALA A 79 -5.66 10.67 -1.26
C ALA A 79 -6.53 9.56 -0.67
N VAL A 80 -5.98 8.87 0.33
CA VAL A 80 -6.66 7.86 1.14
C VAL A 80 -6.53 8.19 2.61
N SER A 81 -7.46 7.69 3.43
CA SER A 81 -7.54 8.04 4.85
C SER A 81 -6.49 7.37 5.72
N LYS A 82 -5.81 6.35 5.21
CA LYS A 82 -4.80 5.54 5.91
C LYS A 82 -3.62 5.27 4.98
N PRO A 83 -2.47 4.80 5.49
CA PRO A 83 -1.33 4.41 4.66
C PRO A 83 -1.73 3.53 3.47
N LEU A 84 -1.17 3.84 2.31
CA LEU A 84 -1.40 3.05 1.10
C LEU A 84 -0.24 2.06 0.94
N ILE A 85 -0.38 0.89 1.54
CA ILE A 85 0.64 -0.16 1.57
C ILE A 85 0.33 -1.34 0.63
N GLY A 86 -0.87 -1.36 0.06
CA GLY A 86 -1.25 -2.35 -0.96
C GLY A 86 -0.49 -2.15 -2.27
N ALA A 87 -0.35 -3.23 -3.03
CA ALA A 87 0.31 -3.17 -4.33
C ALA A 87 -0.43 -2.26 -5.31
N VAL A 88 0.32 -1.65 -6.22
CA VAL A 88 -0.20 -0.88 -7.35
C VAL A 88 0.04 -1.67 -8.62
N THR A 89 -0.96 -1.71 -9.50
CA THR A 89 -0.85 -2.37 -10.80
C THR A 89 -1.34 -1.48 -11.91
N ALA A 90 -0.46 -1.10 -12.83
CA ALA A 90 -0.83 -0.39 -14.05
C ALA A 90 -1.15 -1.38 -15.17
N THR A 91 -2.23 -1.13 -15.89
CA THR A 91 -2.69 -1.98 -16.99
C THR A 91 -2.45 -1.32 -18.35
N ALA A 92 -2.45 -2.14 -19.42
CA ALA A 92 -2.35 -1.65 -20.79
C ALA A 92 -3.58 -0.83 -21.25
N GLY A 93 -4.68 -0.90 -20.51
CA GLY A 93 -5.88 -0.10 -20.74
C GLY A 93 -5.88 1.24 -20.00
N ASP A 94 -4.71 1.71 -19.52
CA ASP A 94 -4.54 2.96 -18.80
C ASP A 94 -5.32 3.01 -17.45
N VAL A 95 -5.67 1.86 -16.90
CA VAL A 95 -6.29 1.72 -15.57
C VAL A 95 -5.21 1.37 -14.55
N VAL A 96 -5.25 2.03 -13.40
CA VAL A 96 -4.38 1.75 -12.25
C VAL A 96 -5.22 1.16 -11.13
N LEU A 97 -4.78 0.01 -10.63
CA LEU A 97 -5.43 -0.72 -9.56
C LEU A 97 -4.61 -0.60 -8.29
N THR A 98 -5.27 -0.42 -7.16
CA THR A 98 -4.65 -0.47 -5.83
C THR A 98 -5.65 -0.92 -4.78
N GLY A 99 -5.14 -1.34 -3.62
CA GLY A 99 -5.96 -1.75 -2.49
C GLY A 99 -5.77 -0.84 -1.29
N GLU A 100 -6.86 -0.57 -0.59
CA GLU A 100 -6.87 0.25 0.63
C GLU A 100 -6.99 -0.62 1.90
N LEU A 101 -6.53 -0.10 3.03
CA LEU A 101 -6.61 -0.78 4.32
C LEU A 101 -8.04 -0.90 4.88
N ASN A 102 -9.00 -0.13 4.34
CA ASN A 102 -10.43 -0.31 4.64
C ASN A 102 -11.05 -1.52 3.91
N GLY A 103 -10.26 -2.21 3.07
CA GLY A 103 -10.71 -3.39 2.33
C GLY A 103 -11.26 -3.09 0.94
N ASP A 104 -11.09 -1.89 0.43
CA ASP A 104 -11.54 -1.53 -0.91
C ASP A 104 -10.46 -1.76 -1.97
N LEU A 105 -10.80 -2.53 -3.01
CA LEU A 105 -10.09 -2.48 -4.29
C LEU A 105 -10.57 -1.25 -5.05
N VAL A 106 -9.63 -0.43 -5.51
CA VAL A 106 -9.89 0.78 -6.26
C VAL A 106 -9.26 0.70 -7.65
N ALA A 107 -10.03 1.03 -8.67
CA ALA A 107 -9.54 1.26 -10.03
C ALA A 107 -9.60 2.75 -10.35
N LEU A 108 -8.49 3.28 -10.83
CA LEU A 108 -8.33 4.70 -11.16
C LEU A 108 -8.02 4.85 -12.66
N ASP A 109 -8.51 5.92 -13.25
CA ASP A 109 -8.03 6.38 -14.55
C ASP A 109 -6.58 6.84 -14.40
N GLY A 110 -5.67 6.22 -15.13
CA GLY A 110 -4.23 6.47 -14.99
C GLY A 110 -3.79 7.87 -15.42
N LYS A 111 -4.59 8.55 -16.27
CA LYS A 111 -4.27 9.91 -16.74
C LYS A 111 -4.70 10.97 -15.73
N SER A 112 -5.86 10.79 -15.10
CA SER A 112 -6.49 11.82 -14.27
C SER A 112 -6.55 11.50 -12.78
N GLY A 113 -6.34 10.24 -12.38
CA GLY A 113 -6.53 9.79 -11.00
C GLY A 113 -8.01 9.67 -10.57
N LYS A 114 -8.95 9.81 -11.51
CA LYS A 114 -10.37 9.67 -11.22
C LYS A 114 -10.72 8.23 -10.88
N VAL A 115 -11.51 8.02 -9.82
CA VAL A 115 -12.02 6.70 -9.45
C VAL A 115 -13.01 6.22 -10.51
N LEU A 116 -12.71 5.05 -11.09
CA LEU A 116 -13.56 4.37 -12.07
C LEU A 116 -14.38 3.25 -11.41
N PHE A 117 -13.80 2.60 -10.39
CA PHE A 117 -14.45 1.52 -9.66
C PHE A 117 -13.95 1.47 -8.23
N ARG A 118 -14.83 1.06 -7.32
CA ARG A 118 -14.52 0.73 -5.93
C ARG A 118 -15.35 -0.48 -5.52
N GLY A 119 -14.70 -1.47 -4.91
CA GLY A 119 -15.38 -2.68 -4.45
C GLY A 119 -14.69 -3.27 -3.23
N SER A 120 -15.46 -3.63 -2.22
CA SER A 120 -14.91 -4.21 -0.99
C SER A 120 -14.60 -5.70 -1.14
N VAL A 121 -13.49 -6.13 -0.53
CA VAL A 121 -13.09 -7.54 -0.41
C VAL A 121 -13.26 -8.06 1.02
N GLY A 122 -13.80 -7.24 1.91
CA GLY A 122 -14.14 -7.64 3.28
C GLY A 122 -12.98 -7.65 4.28
N GLY A 123 -11.78 -7.24 3.87
CA GLY A 123 -10.62 -7.15 4.77
C GLY A 123 -9.52 -6.27 4.20
N PRO A 124 -8.58 -5.80 5.03
CA PRO A 124 -7.55 -4.84 4.61
C PRO A 124 -6.69 -5.41 3.49
N ILE A 125 -6.36 -4.56 2.50
CA ILE A 125 -5.53 -4.92 1.36
C ILE A 125 -4.14 -4.33 1.57
N ALA A 126 -3.24 -5.13 2.12
CA ALA A 126 -1.82 -4.83 2.24
C ALA A 126 -0.97 -5.73 1.32
N GLY A 127 -1.62 -6.64 0.61
CA GLY A 127 -0.99 -7.60 -0.29
C GLY A 127 -1.03 -7.20 -1.76
N GLY A 128 -0.83 -8.19 -2.62
CA GLY A 128 -0.78 -8.03 -4.07
C GLY A 128 -2.13 -7.68 -4.70
N VAL A 129 -2.06 -6.88 -5.74
CA VAL A 129 -3.14 -6.67 -6.71
C VAL A 129 -2.57 -6.99 -8.06
N MET A 130 -3.18 -7.90 -8.81
CA MET A 130 -2.69 -8.32 -10.11
C MET A 130 -3.80 -8.55 -11.13
N THR A 131 -3.48 -8.43 -12.40
CA THR A 131 -4.39 -8.79 -13.49
C THR A 131 -3.88 -10.00 -14.26
N TYR A 132 -4.79 -10.83 -14.73
CA TYR A 132 -4.48 -11.96 -15.58
C TYR A 132 -5.64 -12.27 -16.53
N THR A 133 -5.36 -13.01 -17.59
CA THR A 133 -6.38 -13.47 -18.53
C THR A 133 -6.57 -14.96 -18.39
N ALA A 134 -7.81 -15.39 -18.21
CA ALA A 134 -8.19 -16.80 -18.24
C ALA A 134 -9.42 -16.97 -19.14
N ARG A 135 -9.35 -17.93 -20.09
CA ARG A 135 -10.42 -18.21 -21.07
C ARG A 135 -10.89 -16.94 -21.80
N ASN A 136 -9.94 -16.11 -22.23
CA ASN A 136 -10.16 -14.82 -22.90
C ASN A 136 -10.97 -13.80 -22.10
N VAL A 137 -11.03 -13.93 -20.78
CA VAL A 137 -11.64 -12.96 -19.87
C VAL A 137 -10.56 -12.42 -18.95
N GLN A 138 -10.51 -11.10 -18.83
CA GLN A 138 -9.61 -10.45 -17.88
C GLN A 138 -10.16 -10.56 -16.46
N HIS A 139 -9.28 -10.89 -15.54
CA HIS A 139 -9.55 -10.99 -14.10
C HIS A 139 -8.61 -10.08 -13.33
N VAL A 140 -9.06 -9.65 -12.17
CA VAL A 140 -8.25 -8.96 -11.17
C VAL A 140 -8.26 -9.81 -9.91
N ALA A 141 -7.09 -10.26 -9.45
CA ALA A 141 -6.92 -10.95 -8.18
C ALA A 141 -6.35 -10.00 -7.15
N VAL A 142 -6.91 -10.04 -5.95
CA VAL A 142 -6.56 -9.18 -4.83
C VAL A 142 -6.29 -10.04 -3.61
N VAL A 143 -5.15 -9.83 -2.96
CA VAL A 143 -4.82 -10.47 -1.69
C VAL A 143 -5.20 -9.54 -0.56
N SER A 144 -6.24 -9.92 0.19
CA SER A 144 -6.64 -9.24 1.42
C SER A 144 -5.92 -9.90 2.58
N VAL A 145 -5.04 -9.17 3.21
CA VAL A 145 -4.27 -9.58 4.38
C VAL A 145 -3.70 -8.34 5.05
N PHE A 146 -3.64 -8.37 6.36
CA PHE A 146 -2.94 -7.36 7.15
C PHE A 146 -2.01 -8.09 8.12
N VAL A 147 -0.72 -7.97 7.89
CA VAL A 147 0.31 -8.72 8.61
C VAL A 147 1.49 -7.83 9.00
N GLY A 148 2.33 -8.34 9.90
CA GLY A 148 3.57 -7.70 10.32
C GLY A 148 3.36 -6.66 11.40
N ILE A 149 4.28 -5.69 11.45
CA ILE A 149 4.35 -4.67 12.49
C ILE A 149 3.06 -3.84 12.61
N TYR A 150 2.34 -3.65 11.52
CA TYR A 150 1.08 -2.90 11.51
C TYR A 150 -0.01 -3.54 12.37
N ASN A 151 -0.04 -4.87 12.54
CA ASN A 151 -0.97 -5.52 13.48
C ASN A 151 -0.73 -5.08 14.93
N ILE A 152 0.50 -4.74 15.27
CA ILE A 152 0.90 -4.27 16.61
C ILE A 152 0.63 -2.77 16.73
N LEU A 153 0.96 -2.00 15.70
CA LEU A 153 0.92 -0.54 15.72
C LEU A 153 -0.47 0.04 15.39
N ALA A 154 -1.32 -0.74 14.75
CA ALA A 154 -2.66 -0.35 14.32
C ALA A 154 -3.69 -1.46 14.56
N PRO A 155 -3.88 -1.93 15.80
CA PRO A 155 -4.77 -3.05 16.12
C PRO A 155 -6.23 -2.78 15.75
N GLU A 156 -6.64 -1.52 15.62
CA GLU A 156 -7.98 -1.11 15.20
C GLU A 156 -8.33 -1.47 13.74
N ILE A 157 -7.35 -1.76 12.89
CA ILE A 157 -7.64 -2.26 11.54
C ILE A 157 -8.21 -3.68 11.60
N GLY A 158 -7.91 -4.39 12.67
CA GLY A 158 -8.33 -5.76 12.87
C GLY A 158 -7.55 -6.76 12.02
N GLY A 159 -7.41 -7.98 12.54
CA GLY A 159 -6.91 -9.11 11.76
C GLY A 159 -8.05 -9.69 10.92
N SER A 160 -7.81 -9.96 9.66
CA SER A 160 -8.69 -10.77 8.83
C SER A 160 -7.98 -12.05 8.42
N ASN A 161 -8.73 -13.12 8.19
CA ASN A 161 -8.15 -14.30 7.56
C ASN A 161 -7.65 -13.90 6.18
N PRO A 162 -6.44 -14.31 5.78
CA PRO A 162 -5.94 -14.07 4.43
C PRO A 162 -6.91 -14.64 3.39
N THR A 163 -7.29 -13.81 2.43
CA THR A 163 -8.20 -14.22 1.35
C THR A 163 -7.68 -13.74 0.00
N ILE A 164 -8.07 -14.47 -1.05
CA ILE A 164 -7.86 -14.03 -2.43
C ILE A 164 -9.24 -13.80 -3.04
N SER A 165 -9.54 -12.55 -3.34
CA SER A 165 -10.75 -12.16 -4.06
C SER A 165 -10.46 -12.01 -5.54
N VAL A 166 -11.35 -12.54 -6.39
CA VAL A 166 -11.19 -12.46 -7.84
C VAL A 166 -12.39 -11.74 -8.45
N PHE A 167 -12.10 -10.67 -9.16
CA PHE A 167 -13.07 -9.91 -9.94
C PHE A 167 -12.93 -10.22 -11.42
N ARG A 168 -14.03 -10.15 -12.14
CA ARG A 168 -14.05 -10.18 -13.61
C ARG A 168 -14.99 -9.11 -14.12
N LEU A 169 -14.73 -8.59 -15.32
CA LEU A 169 -15.68 -7.74 -15.99
C LEU A 169 -16.94 -8.56 -16.34
N ALA A 170 -18.09 -8.01 -15.98
CA ALA A 170 -19.36 -8.54 -16.47
C ALA A 170 -19.40 -8.36 -18.00
N LYS A 171 -19.98 -9.33 -18.69
CA LYS A 171 -20.25 -9.21 -20.14
C LYS A 171 -21.38 -8.25 -20.36
#